data_8262de917aab61402052b77890af20d5
#
_entry.id   8262de917aab61402052b77890af20d5
#
_cell.length_a   1.000
_cell.length_b   1.000
_cell.length_c   1.000
_cell.angle_alpha   90.00
_cell.angle_beta   90.00
_cell.angle_gamma   90.00
#
_symmetry.space_group_name_H-M   'P 1'
#
loop_
_entity.id
_entity.type
_entity.pdbx_description
1 polymer ?
#
loop_
_entity_poly.entity_id
_entity_poly.type
_entity_poly.pdbx_seq_one_letter_code
_entity_poly.pdbx_strand_id
1 'polypeptide(L)'
;MARLSPARRVISTSAVFITRQLTKVPDRNAYVWEPSPEGWKPTLVLLRINRAATCVRWAPSETKFAVGSGARLIPVCYFEEEDNWWVSKHLKKPIRSTITTVSWHPNSVLLAAGSTDGHARVFSSFVKGVDARPEPSVWGERLPFNTVCGEFLNNTAGWVHSVAFSPSGNALAFAAHDSSVTVVYPSAPEQPPRAVLSISTQLLPFMSLLWASESEIIAAGHVSHQSISA
;
A
#
# COMPACT_ATOMS: atom_id res chain seq x y z
N MET A 1 -25.88 14.65 25.52
CA MET A 1 -25.92 14.72 24.02
C MET A 1 -24.85 15.68 23.55
N ALA A 2 -23.66 15.19 23.24
CA ALA A 2 -22.57 16.00 22.70
C ALA A 2 -22.63 15.96 21.18
N ARG A 3 -22.94 17.11 20.57
CA ARG A 3 -22.88 17.27 19.11
C ARG A 3 -21.43 17.15 18.67
N LEU A 4 -21.14 16.11 17.89
CA LEU A 4 -19.86 15.97 17.20
C LEU A 4 -19.73 17.08 16.17
N SER A 5 -18.73 17.92 16.35
CA SER A 5 -18.38 19.03 15.47
C SER A 5 -17.96 18.52 14.08
N PRO A 6 -18.34 19.21 12.97
CA PRO A 6 -17.98 18.83 11.61
C PRO A 6 -16.47 18.92 11.29
N ALA A 7 -15.65 19.47 12.19
CA ALA A 7 -14.20 19.60 12.00
C ALA A 7 -13.43 18.26 12.06
N ARG A 8 -14.06 17.14 12.37
CA ARG A 8 -13.44 15.81 12.34
C ARG A 8 -13.56 15.09 11.00
N ARG A 9 -13.93 15.77 9.94
CA ARG A 9 -13.90 15.23 8.58
C ARG A 9 -12.49 14.94 8.06
N VAL A 10 -11.46 15.50 8.64
CA VAL A 10 -10.07 15.28 8.23
C VAL A 10 -9.55 13.90 8.68
N ILE A 11 -10.24 13.22 9.58
CA ILE A 11 -9.89 11.85 9.97
C ILE A 11 -10.56 10.82 9.05
N SER A 12 -11.33 11.24 8.08
CA SER A 12 -12.05 10.37 7.16
C SER A 12 -11.22 9.84 6.00
N THR A 13 -9.96 10.17 5.88
CA THR A 13 -9.06 9.46 4.96
C THR A 13 -8.89 7.99 5.33
N SER A 14 -9.47 7.60 6.44
CA SER A 14 -9.51 6.25 6.94
C SER A 14 -10.93 5.75 7.18
N ALA A 15 -11.95 6.45 6.73
CA ALA A 15 -13.35 6.08 6.97
C ALA A 15 -13.80 4.87 6.16
N VAL A 16 -12.93 4.27 5.43
CA VAL A 16 -13.13 2.91 5.11
C VAL A 16 -12.55 2.08 6.23
N PHE A 17 -13.33 1.89 7.20
CA PHE A 17 -13.13 0.81 8.13
C PHE A 17 -13.34 -0.51 7.37
N ILE A 18 -12.30 -0.98 6.76
CA ILE A 18 -12.18 -2.40 6.54
C ILE A 18 -12.00 -2.93 7.94
N THR A 19 -13.09 -3.41 8.49
CA THR A 19 -13.16 -3.76 9.89
C THR A 19 -12.13 -4.78 10.29
N ARG A 20 -11.83 -4.77 11.60
CA ARG A 20 -11.06 -5.74 12.36
C ARG A 20 -11.31 -7.23 12.03
N GLN A 21 -12.32 -7.55 11.24
CA GLN A 21 -12.58 -8.91 10.77
C GLN A 21 -11.56 -9.41 9.75
N LEU A 22 -10.88 -8.53 9.02
CA LEU A 22 -9.78 -8.91 8.14
C LEU A 22 -8.56 -9.44 8.90
N THR A 23 -8.41 -9.11 10.16
CA THR A 23 -7.24 -9.50 10.95
C THR A 23 -7.48 -10.68 11.89
N LYS A 24 -8.74 -11.06 12.19
CA LYS A 24 -9.05 -12.02 13.25
C LYS A 24 -9.89 -13.23 12.84
N VAL A 25 -10.48 -13.24 11.65
CA VAL A 25 -11.31 -14.35 11.17
C VAL A 25 -10.73 -14.88 9.87
N PRO A 26 -10.74 -16.19 9.62
CA PRO A 26 -10.36 -16.79 8.34
C PRO A 26 -11.32 -16.39 7.20
N ASP A 27 -12.13 -15.38 7.42
CA ASP A 27 -13.02 -14.81 6.43
C ASP A 27 -12.20 -14.06 5.38
N ARG A 28 -12.13 -14.61 4.20
CA ARG A 28 -11.32 -14.20 3.05
C ARG A 28 -11.94 -13.06 2.28
N ASN A 29 -12.72 -12.23 2.95
CA ASN A 29 -13.50 -11.14 2.40
C ASN A 29 -13.10 -9.81 3.03
N ALA A 30 -13.59 -8.73 2.44
CA ALA A 30 -13.53 -7.38 2.99
C ALA A 30 -14.93 -6.82 3.11
N TYR A 31 -15.09 -5.83 3.98
CA TYR A 31 -16.32 -5.06 4.07
C TYR A 31 -15.99 -3.58 3.90
N VAL A 32 -16.76 -2.91 3.06
CA VAL A 32 -16.77 -1.45 2.95
C VAL A 32 -17.94 -0.94 3.78
N TRP A 33 -17.66 -0.06 4.73
CA TRP A 33 -18.66 0.54 5.58
C TRP A 33 -18.97 1.95 5.09
N GLU A 34 -20.23 2.22 4.81
CA GLU A 34 -20.71 3.50 4.36
C GLU A 34 -21.61 4.14 5.41
N PRO A 35 -21.50 5.46 5.62
CA PRO A 35 -22.39 6.16 6.55
C PRO A 35 -23.82 6.19 5.99
N SER A 36 -24.77 5.83 6.82
CA SER A 36 -26.21 5.85 6.53
C SER A 36 -26.92 6.65 7.64
N PRO A 37 -28.12 7.17 7.40
CA PRO A 37 -28.91 7.85 8.44
C PRO A 37 -29.16 6.99 9.69
N GLU A 38 -29.20 5.67 9.52
CA GLU A 38 -29.41 4.69 10.58
C GLU A 38 -28.13 4.19 11.22
N GLY A 39 -26.94 4.66 10.75
CA GLY A 39 -25.63 4.22 11.20
C GLY A 39 -24.73 3.77 10.05
N TRP A 40 -23.76 2.93 10.34
CA TRP A 40 -22.83 2.40 9.33
C TRP A 40 -23.41 1.14 8.67
N LYS A 41 -23.51 1.15 7.34
CA LYS A 41 -23.96 0.02 6.53
C LYS A 41 -22.76 -0.72 5.94
N PRO A 42 -22.59 -2.04 6.21
CA PRO A 42 -21.54 -2.85 5.60
C PRO A 42 -21.95 -3.32 4.21
N THR A 43 -21.01 -3.23 3.26
CA THR A 43 -21.10 -3.84 1.94
C THR A 43 -20.01 -4.89 1.80
N LEU A 44 -20.39 -6.13 1.49
CA LEU A 44 -19.45 -7.23 1.32
C LEU A 44 -18.65 -7.07 0.03
N VAL A 45 -17.33 -7.27 0.13
CA VAL A 45 -16.41 -7.29 -1.02
C VAL A 45 -15.72 -8.65 -1.08
N LEU A 46 -15.99 -9.40 -2.15
CA LEU A 46 -15.41 -10.72 -2.37
C LEU A 46 -13.96 -10.57 -2.89
N LEU A 47 -13.00 -10.82 -2.04
CA LEU A 47 -11.56 -10.71 -2.40
C LEU A 47 -11.08 -11.87 -3.28
N ARG A 48 -11.77 -13.00 -3.28
CA ARG A 48 -11.42 -14.24 -4.02
C ARG A 48 -10.00 -14.73 -3.68
N ILE A 49 -9.63 -14.67 -2.42
CA ILE A 49 -8.36 -15.16 -1.88
C ILE A 49 -8.58 -16.45 -1.08
N ASN A 50 -7.54 -17.29 -1.01
CA ASN A 50 -7.57 -18.57 -0.28
C ASN A 50 -6.79 -18.54 1.03
N ARG A 51 -6.20 -17.40 1.41
CA ARG A 51 -5.47 -17.18 2.66
C ARG A 51 -5.86 -15.84 3.27
N ALA A 52 -5.50 -15.62 4.53
CA ALA A 52 -5.82 -14.41 5.27
C ALA A 52 -5.32 -13.14 4.59
N ALA A 53 -6.10 -12.07 4.71
CA ALA A 53 -5.66 -10.71 4.46
C ALA A 53 -4.68 -10.25 5.57
N THR A 54 -3.64 -9.54 5.21
CA THR A 54 -2.59 -9.05 6.11
C THR A 54 -2.69 -7.57 6.39
N CYS A 55 -3.02 -6.81 5.37
CA CYS A 55 -3.14 -5.35 5.43
C CYS A 55 -4.13 -4.85 4.39
N VAL A 56 -4.54 -3.60 4.53
CA VAL A 56 -5.43 -2.93 3.59
C VAL A 56 -5.15 -1.43 3.57
N ARG A 57 -5.28 -0.81 2.40
CA ARG A 57 -5.12 0.63 2.20
C ARG A 57 -6.04 1.13 1.09
N TRP A 58 -6.61 2.30 1.31
CA TRP A 58 -7.31 3.06 0.29
C TRP A 58 -6.35 3.77 -0.63
N ALA A 59 -6.71 3.88 -1.90
CA ALA A 59 -6.07 4.82 -2.80
C ALA A 59 -6.38 6.26 -2.37
N PRO A 60 -5.47 7.22 -2.58
CA PRO A 60 -5.73 8.63 -2.28
C PRO A 60 -6.99 9.19 -2.95
N SER A 61 -7.36 8.67 -4.12
CA SER A 61 -8.60 9.03 -4.83
C SER A 61 -9.88 8.51 -4.17
N GLU A 62 -9.77 7.60 -3.18
CA GLU A 62 -10.90 6.92 -2.52
C GLU A 62 -11.80 6.08 -3.45
N THR A 63 -11.44 5.92 -4.72
CA THR A 63 -12.21 5.16 -5.71
C THR A 63 -11.95 3.65 -5.62
N LYS A 64 -10.82 3.25 -5.03
CA LYS A 64 -10.40 1.87 -4.92
C LYS A 64 -9.50 1.62 -3.71
N PHE A 65 -9.36 0.36 -3.32
CA PHE A 65 -8.47 -0.05 -2.24
C PHE A 65 -7.71 -1.33 -2.60
N ALA A 66 -6.59 -1.57 -1.93
CA ALA A 66 -5.78 -2.76 -2.10
C ALA A 66 -5.68 -3.54 -0.79
N VAL A 67 -5.64 -4.86 -0.92
CA VAL A 67 -5.52 -5.78 0.22
C VAL A 67 -4.26 -6.64 0.04
N GLY A 68 -3.32 -6.54 0.98
CA GLY A 68 -2.22 -7.50 1.06
C GLY A 68 -2.73 -8.85 1.57
N SER A 69 -2.16 -9.95 1.10
CA SER A 69 -2.61 -11.28 1.50
C SER A 69 -1.50 -12.31 1.57
N GLY A 70 -1.73 -13.36 2.37
CA GLY A 70 -0.91 -14.57 2.36
C GLY A 70 -1.12 -15.46 1.13
N ALA A 71 -2.08 -15.12 0.26
CA ALA A 71 -2.39 -15.85 -0.96
C ALA A 71 -1.43 -15.58 -2.12
N ARG A 72 -0.34 -14.83 -1.90
CA ARG A 72 0.65 -14.45 -2.91
C ARG A 72 0.07 -13.63 -4.05
N LEU A 73 -0.85 -12.78 -3.72
CA LEU A 73 -1.50 -11.84 -4.63
C LEU A 73 -2.06 -10.66 -3.84
N ILE A 74 -2.35 -9.57 -4.55
CA ILE A 74 -2.94 -8.37 -3.99
C ILE A 74 -4.26 -8.11 -4.73
N PRO A 75 -5.42 -8.29 -4.09
CA PRO A 75 -6.68 -7.80 -4.61
C PRO A 75 -6.69 -6.27 -4.63
N VAL A 76 -6.99 -5.71 -5.78
CA VAL A 76 -7.34 -4.30 -5.96
C VAL A 76 -8.84 -4.25 -6.21
N CYS A 77 -9.56 -3.62 -5.30
CA CYS A 77 -11.02 -3.59 -5.31
C CYS A 77 -11.51 -2.19 -5.66
N TYR A 78 -12.50 -2.11 -6.53
CA TYR A 78 -13.15 -0.88 -6.96
C TYR A 78 -14.65 -1.12 -7.16
N PHE A 79 -15.42 -0.07 -7.06
CA PHE A 79 -16.86 -0.14 -7.25
C PHE A 79 -17.20 0.01 -8.73
N GLU A 80 -18.05 -0.85 -9.25
CA GLU A 80 -18.57 -0.82 -10.61
C GLU A 80 -20.03 -0.35 -10.58
N GLU A 81 -20.26 0.85 -11.07
CA GLU A 81 -21.55 1.53 -10.95
C GLU A 81 -22.64 0.82 -11.78
N GLU A 82 -22.29 0.29 -12.96
CA GLU A 82 -23.21 -0.39 -13.85
C GLU A 82 -23.84 -1.62 -13.18
N ASP A 83 -23.03 -2.39 -12.44
CA ASP A 83 -23.47 -3.60 -11.76
C ASP A 83 -23.83 -3.34 -10.29
N ASN A 84 -23.61 -2.14 -9.77
CA ASN A 84 -23.79 -1.78 -8.36
C ASN A 84 -23.06 -2.75 -7.40
N TRP A 85 -21.80 -3.06 -7.72
CA TRP A 85 -21.05 -4.13 -7.08
C TRP A 85 -19.54 -3.80 -6.93
N TRP A 86 -18.92 -4.32 -5.87
CA TRP A 86 -17.48 -4.25 -5.69
C TRP A 86 -16.78 -5.39 -6.45
N VAL A 87 -15.91 -5.01 -7.39
CA VAL A 87 -15.11 -5.94 -8.20
C VAL A 87 -13.70 -6.01 -7.65
N SER A 88 -13.09 -7.19 -7.65
CA SER A 88 -11.68 -7.37 -7.29
C SER A 88 -10.86 -7.88 -8.47
N LYS A 89 -9.82 -7.14 -8.85
CA LYS A 89 -8.76 -7.55 -9.77
C LYS A 89 -7.50 -7.90 -8.99
N HIS A 90 -6.75 -8.90 -9.45
CA HIS A 90 -5.60 -9.41 -8.71
C HIS A 90 -4.28 -9.04 -9.38
N LEU A 91 -3.38 -8.43 -8.61
CA LEU A 91 -1.95 -8.38 -8.93
C LEU A 91 -1.33 -9.71 -8.48
N LYS A 92 -0.68 -10.44 -9.39
CA LYS A 92 -0.21 -11.82 -9.12
C LYS A 92 1.29 -12.00 -9.32
N LYS A 93 1.76 -11.90 -10.55
CA LYS A 93 3.18 -12.06 -10.87
C LYS A 93 3.92 -10.75 -10.71
N PRO A 94 5.15 -10.74 -10.18
CA PRO A 94 5.99 -11.86 -9.75
C PRO A 94 5.85 -12.24 -8.25
N ILE A 95 4.74 -11.92 -7.58
CA ILE A 95 4.56 -12.15 -6.14
C ILE A 95 4.65 -13.67 -5.83
N ARG A 96 5.62 -14.06 -4.98
CA ARG A 96 5.86 -15.46 -4.61
C ARG A 96 5.67 -15.75 -3.12
N SER A 97 5.52 -14.72 -2.30
CA SER A 97 5.46 -14.81 -0.84
C SER A 97 4.29 -14.01 -0.27
N THR A 98 4.11 -14.06 1.04
CA THR A 98 3.11 -13.29 1.76
C THR A 98 3.39 -11.78 1.63
N ILE A 99 2.38 -11.01 1.30
CA ILE A 99 2.43 -9.55 1.34
C ILE A 99 2.23 -9.10 2.78
N THR A 100 3.16 -8.33 3.30
CA THR A 100 3.16 -7.79 4.67
C THR A 100 2.51 -6.43 4.75
N THR A 101 2.74 -5.62 3.71
CA THR A 101 2.32 -4.22 3.67
C THR A 101 2.05 -3.75 2.25
N VAL A 102 1.17 -2.77 2.10
CA VAL A 102 0.92 -2.07 0.83
C VAL A 102 0.85 -0.57 1.08
N SER A 103 1.27 0.22 0.09
CA SER A 103 1.21 1.68 0.09
C SER A 103 0.86 2.20 -1.29
N TRP A 104 -0.04 3.17 -1.36
CA TRP A 104 -0.41 3.81 -2.60
C TRP A 104 0.49 4.99 -2.92
N HIS A 105 0.79 5.13 -4.20
CA HIS A 105 1.38 6.33 -4.76
C HIS A 105 0.35 7.47 -4.78
N PRO A 106 0.75 8.75 -4.65
CA PRO A 106 -0.16 9.89 -4.71
C PRO A 106 -1.09 9.93 -5.94
N ASN A 107 -0.65 9.38 -7.08
CA ASN A 107 -1.47 9.31 -8.31
C ASN A 107 -2.58 8.26 -8.26
N SER A 108 -2.72 7.51 -7.17
CA SER A 108 -3.72 6.43 -7.01
C SER A 108 -3.63 5.28 -8.02
N VAL A 109 -2.65 5.26 -8.91
CA VAL A 109 -2.48 4.22 -9.94
C VAL A 109 -1.38 3.23 -9.55
N LEU A 110 -0.28 3.71 -8.97
CA LEU A 110 0.80 2.84 -8.55
C LEU A 110 0.60 2.35 -7.12
N LEU A 111 0.98 1.11 -6.88
CA LEU A 111 0.90 0.45 -5.59
C LEU A 111 2.23 -0.20 -5.26
N ALA A 112 2.84 0.20 -4.14
CA ALA A 112 3.99 -0.47 -3.57
C ALA A 112 3.53 -1.60 -2.64
N ALA A 113 4.26 -2.69 -2.62
CA ALA A 113 4.02 -3.83 -1.75
C ALA A 113 5.32 -4.38 -1.19
N GLY A 114 5.36 -4.57 0.12
CA GLY A 114 6.41 -5.30 0.81
C GLY A 114 6.01 -6.75 1.05
N SER A 115 6.96 -7.66 1.03
CA SER A 115 6.71 -9.08 1.17
C SER A 115 7.75 -9.81 2.02
N THR A 116 7.41 -11.03 2.43
CA THR A 116 8.28 -11.87 3.26
C THR A 116 9.47 -12.46 2.51
N ASP A 117 9.58 -12.26 1.21
CA ASP A 117 10.74 -12.65 0.40
C ASP A 117 11.82 -11.55 0.31
N GLY A 118 11.68 -10.50 1.13
CA GLY A 118 12.64 -9.41 1.18
C GLY A 118 12.49 -8.38 0.06
N HIS A 119 11.47 -8.50 -0.77
CA HIS A 119 11.26 -7.57 -1.88
C HIS A 119 10.25 -6.49 -1.55
N ALA A 120 10.57 -5.26 -1.94
CA ALA A 120 9.65 -4.16 -2.14
C ALA A 120 9.38 -4.02 -3.65
N ARG A 121 8.12 -4.14 -4.07
CA ARG A 121 7.72 -4.10 -5.48
C ARG A 121 6.73 -2.99 -5.73
N VAL A 122 6.84 -2.35 -6.88
CA VAL A 122 5.88 -1.35 -7.35
C VAL A 122 5.13 -1.91 -8.54
N PHE A 123 3.80 -1.87 -8.46
CA PHE A 123 2.89 -2.37 -9.48
C PHE A 123 2.01 -1.26 -10.03
N SER A 124 1.64 -1.38 -11.29
CA SER A 124 0.49 -0.64 -11.81
C SER A 124 -0.81 -1.35 -11.42
N SER A 125 -1.69 -0.60 -10.81
CA SER A 125 -3.06 -0.99 -10.50
C SER A 125 -4.09 -0.21 -11.33
N PHE A 126 -3.68 0.28 -12.51
CA PHE A 126 -4.52 1.06 -13.41
C PHE A 126 -5.78 0.30 -13.83
N VAL A 127 -6.95 0.85 -13.57
CA VAL A 127 -8.25 0.28 -13.97
C VAL A 127 -8.91 1.22 -14.95
N LYS A 128 -9.04 0.77 -16.21
CA LYS A 128 -9.74 1.54 -17.25
C LYS A 128 -11.20 1.77 -16.83
N GLY A 129 -11.65 3.00 -16.94
CA GLY A 129 -13.01 3.40 -16.53
C GLY A 129 -13.11 3.91 -15.10
N VAL A 130 -12.17 3.56 -14.22
CA VAL A 130 -12.10 4.05 -12.83
C VAL A 130 -11.03 5.13 -12.67
N ASP A 131 -9.85 4.86 -13.25
CA ASP A 131 -8.70 5.75 -13.13
C ASP A 131 -8.58 6.69 -14.35
N ALA A 132 -8.23 7.93 -14.11
CA ALA A 132 -7.70 8.80 -15.15
C ALA A 132 -6.35 8.25 -15.63
N ARG A 133 -6.03 8.46 -16.92
CA ARG A 133 -4.74 8.06 -17.46
C ARG A 133 -3.62 8.81 -16.71
N PRO A 134 -2.69 8.10 -16.06
CA PRO A 134 -1.61 8.75 -15.34
C PRO A 134 -0.67 9.47 -16.31
N GLU A 135 -0.10 10.58 -15.86
CA GLU A 135 1.00 11.24 -16.55
C GLU A 135 2.26 10.37 -16.52
N PRO A 136 3.14 10.49 -17.53
CA PRO A 136 4.44 9.85 -17.50
C PRO A 136 5.20 10.20 -16.22
N SER A 137 5.80 9.21 -15.59
CA SER A 137 6.56 9.37 -14.36
C SER A 137 7.85 8.57 -14.40
N VAL A 138 8.68 8.74 -13.38
CA VAL A 138 9.90 7.93 -13.18
C VAL A 138 9.59 6.42 -13.07
N TRP A 139 8.33 6.05 -12.83
CA TRP A 139 7.88 4.66 -12.75
C TRP A 139 7.37 4.10 -14.08
N GLY A 140 7.23 4.91 -15.11
CA GLY A 140 6.82 4.52 -16.45
C GLY A 140 5.76 5.43 -17.08
N GLU A 141 5.57 5.25 -18.38
CA GLU A 141 4.60 6.01 -19.18
C GLU A 141 3.31 5.23 -19.46
N ARG A 142 3.46 3.95 -19.76
CA ARG A 142 2.34 3.05 -20.03
C ARG A 142 2.27 2.01 -18.94
N LEU A 143 1.24 2.09 -18.13
CA LEU A 143 1.09 1.34 -16.90
C LEU A 143 -0.20 0.49 -16.95
N PRO A 144 -0.31 -0.51 -17.84
CA PRO A 144 -1.43 -1.43 -17.80
C PRO A 144 -1.49 -2.17 -16.45
N PHE A 145 -2.65 -2.64 -16.09
CA PHE A 145 -2.86 -3.36 -14.83
C PHE A 145 -1.89 -4.54 -14.69
N ASN A 146 -1.32 -4.72 -13.51
CA ASN A 146 -0.33 -5.77 -13.15
C ASN A 146 1.06 -5.62 -13.80
N THR A 147 1.40 -4.45 -14.35
CA THR A 147 2.78 -4.14 -14.76
C THR A 147 3.64 -3.92 -13.52
N VAL A 148 4.83 -4.52 -13.51
CA VAL A 148 5.86 -4.27 -12.49
C VAL A 148 6.66 -3.04 -12.92
N CYS A 149 6.62 -2.00 -12.12
CA CYS A 149 7.32 -0.73 -12.36
C CYS A 149 8.65 -0.65 -11.61
N GLY A 150 8.86 -1.52 -10.63
CA GLY A 150 10.09 -1.62 -9.86
C GLY A 150 10.07 -2.84 -8.95
N GLU A 151 11.25 -3.44 -8.77
CA GLU A 151 11.47 -4.56 -7.87
C GLU A 151 12.81 -4.36 -7.16
N PHE A 152 12.78 -4.27 -5.84
CA PHE A 152 13.94 -3.96 -5.01
C PHE A 152 14.07 -5.02 -3.93
N LEU A 153 15.23 -5.67 -3.88
CA LEU A 153 15.55 -6.66 -2.87
C LEU A 153 16.29 -5.99 -1.72
N ASN A 154 15.88 -6.31 -0.49
CA ASN A 154 16.68 -5.95 0.68
C ASN A 154 18.00 -6.75 0.69
N ASN A 155 19.10 -6.10 1.08
CA ASN A 155 20.45 -6.68 1.05
C ASN A 155 20.58 -8.03 1.79
N THR A 156 19.83 -8.21 2.87
CA THR A 156 19.83 -9.45 3.66
C THR A 156 18.66 -10.37 3.33
N ALA A 157 17.82 -10.02 2.33
CA ALA A 157 16.56 -10.68 2.02
C ALA A 157 15.60 -10.79 3.24
N GLY A 158 15.76 -9.91 4.22
CA GLY A 158 14.88 -9.82 5.39
C GLY A 158 13.47 -9.37 5.02
N TRP A 159 12.47 -9.84 5.75
CA TRP A 159 11.06 -9.46 5.52
C TRP A 159 10.88 -7.95 5.47
N VAL A 160 10.16 -7.46 4.48
CA VAL A 160 9.79 -6.04 4.41
C VAL A 160 8.57 -5.81 5.29
N HIS A 161 8.70 -4.95 6.30
CA HIS A 161 7.63 -4.63 7.25
C HIS A 161 6.79 -3.45 6.84
N SER A 162 7.42 -2.45 6.23
CA SER A 162 6.73 -1.23 5.81
C SER A 162 7.28 -0.74 4.48
N VAL A 163 6.39 -0.19 3.65
CA VAL A 163 6.73 0.54 2.42
C VAL A 163 5.98 1.86 2.41
N ALA A 164 6.61 2.91 1.89
CA ALA A 164 5.99 4.23 1.77
C ALA A 164 6.56 4.98 0.56
N PHE A 165 5.70 5.57 -0.26
CA PHE A 165 6.11 6.54 -1.27
C PHE A 165 6.38 7.90 -0.62
N SER A 166 7.32 8.65 -1.20
CA SER A 166 7.50 10.06 -0.87
C SER A 166 6.25 10.88 -1.22
N PRO A 167 6.06 12.08 -0.65
CA PRO A 167 4.92 12.94 -0.96
C PRO A 167 4.77 13.27 -2.45
N SER A 168 5.88 13.45 -3.17
CA SER A 168 5.88 13.62 -4.63
C SER A 168 5.63 12.32 -5.41
N GLY A 169 5.82 11.16 -4.76
CA GLY A 169 5.80 9.85 -5.40
C GLY A 169 7.10 9.47 -6.13
N ASN A 170 8.11 10.33 -6.15
CA ASN A 170 9.34 10.11 -6.91
C ASN A 170 10.35 9.18 -6.22
N ALA A 171 10.11 8.83 -4.96
CA ALA A 171 10.94 7.90 -4.20
C ALA A 171 10.08 6.87 -3.46
N LEU A 172 10.69 5.72 -3.17
CA LEU A 172 10.11 4.66 -2.35
C LEU A 172 11.02 4.35 -1.18
N ALA A 173 10.49 4.38 0.04
CA ALA A 173 11.18 3.89 1.22
C ALA A 173 10.60 2.55 1.66
N PHE A 174 11.46 1.66 2.16
CA PHE A 174 11.00 0.44 2.81
C PHE A 174 11.89 0.06 4.01
N ALA A 175 11.26 -0.48 5.05
CA ALA A 175 11.91 -0.99 6.23
C ALA A 175 11.87 -2.51 6.25
N ALA A 176 12.98 -3.13 6.61
CA ALA A 176 13.13 -4.57 6.62
C ALA A 176 13.46 -5.13 8.02
N HIS A 177 13.36 -6.45 8.15
CA HIS A 177 13.54 -7.15 9.43
C HIS A 177 14.99 -7.11 9.96
N ASP A 178 15.95 -6.78 9.14
CA ASP A 178 17.36 -6.57 9.50
C ASP A 178 17.64 -5.18 10.09
N SER A 179 16.62 -4.46 10.49
CA SER A 179 16.70 -3.10 11.03
C SER A 179 17.26 -2.08 10.04
N SER A 180 17.15 -2.36 8.75
CA SER A 180 17.51 -1.43 7.69
C SER A 180 16.29 -0.63 7.19
N VAL A 181 16.54 0.60 6.79
CA VAL A 181 15.64 1.43 6.00
C VAL A 181 16.33 1.76 4.69
N THR A 182 15.70 1.39 3.60
CA THR A 182 16.22 1.64 2.26
C THR A 182 15.33 2.63 1.53
N VAL A 183 15.94 3.64 0.92
CA VAL A 183 15.27 4.62 0.06
C VAL A 183 15.76 4.43 -1.36
N VAL A 184 14.83 4.29 -2.28
CA VAL A 184 15.10 4.08 -3.70
C VAL A 184 14.59 5.28 -4.49
N TYR A 185 15.46 5.85 -5.30
CA TYR A 185 15.15 6.86 -6.31
C TYR A 185 15.19 6.19 -7.68
N PRO A 186 14.05 5.85 -8.27
CA PRO A 186 14.00 5.18 -9.56
C PRO A 186 14.53 6.10 -10.67
N SER A 187 14.93 5.49 -11.76
CA SER A 187 15.16 6.16 -13.05
C SER A 187 14.05 5.76 -14.03
N ALA A 188 14.29 5.92 -15.34
CA ALA A 188 13.35 5.44 -16.33
C ALA A 188 13.10 3.92 -16.22
N PRO A 189 11.94 3.41 -16.68
CA PRO A 189 11.63 1.98 -16.68
C PRO A 189 12.75 1.15 -17.31
N GLU A 190 12.99 -0.05 -16.78
CA GLU A 190 14.03 -1.00 -17.19
C GLU A 190 15.48 -0.50 -16.98
N GLN A 191 15.66 0.66 -16.37
CA GLN A 191 16.98 1.14 -15.97
C GLN A 191 17.23 0.91 -14.47
N PRO A 192 18.49 0.73 -14.04
CA PRO A 192 18.80 0.66 -12.62
C PRO A 192 18.39 1.96 -11.92
N PRO A 193 18.03 1.90 -10.64
CA PRO A 193 17.67 3.09 -9.87
C PRO A 193 18.79 4.13 -9.93
N ARG A 194 18.44 5.42 -9.97
CA ARG A 194 19.40 6.53 -9.92
C ARG A 194 20.19 6.52 -8.63
N ALA A 195 19.57 6.19 -7.53
CA ALA A 195 20.20 6.04 -6.23
C ALA A 195 19.43 5.03 -5.37
N VAL A 196 20.18 4.30 -4.55
CA VAL A 196 19.65 3.43 -3.48
C VAL A 196 20.44 3.76 -2.23
N LEU A 197 19.76 4.32 -1.23
CA LEU A 197 20.34 4.66 0.06
C LEU A 197 19.82 3.65 1.09
N SER A 198 20.74 3.00 1.81
CA SER A 198 20.34 2.07 2.86
C SER A 198 21.04 2.43 4.17
N ILE A 199 20.25 2.58 5.22
CA ILE A 199 20.71 2.87 6.57
C ILE A 199 20.37 1.65 7.41
N SER A 200 21.37 1.04 8.03
CA SER A 200 21.19 -0.06 8.98
C SER A 200 21.45 0.45 10.40
N THR A 201 20.61 0.03 11.33
CA THR A 201 20.72 0.37 12.74
C THR A 201 20.94 -0.88 13.58
N GLN A 202 21.45 -0.72 14.79
CA GLN A 202 21.59 -1.81 15.78
C GLN A 202 20.33 -1.95 16.64
N LEU A 203 19.26 -1.24 16.29
CA LEU A 203 17.98 -1.29 16.98
C LEU A 203 17.14 -2.46 16.48
N LEU A 204 16.01 -2.70 17.16
CA LEU A 204 15.00 -3.63 16.67
C LEU A 204 14.37 -3.10 15.36
N PRO A 205 13.85 -4.01 14.52
CA PRO A 205 13.29 -3.64 13.23
C PRO A 205 12.21 -2.56 13.31
N PHE A 206 12.22 -1.67 12.34
CA PHE A 206 11.16 -0.69 12.16
C PHE A 206 9.93 -1.35 11.52
N MET A 207 8.77 -1.13 12.13
CA MET A 207 7.50 -1.73 11.72
C MET A 207 6.66 -0.78 10.88
N SER A 208 6.93 0.52 10.94
CA SER A 208 6.16 1.54 10.22
C SER A 208 7.08 2.67 9.76
N LEU A 209 6.82 3.15 8.53
CA LEU A 209 7.48 4.31 7.93
C LEU A 209 6.45 5.36 7.55
N LEU A 210 6.79 6.62 7.74
CA LEU A 210 6.03 7.77 7.30
C LEU A 210 7.00 8.83 6.75
N TRP A 211 6.73 9.34 5.56
CA TRP A 211 7.41 10.52 5.05
C TRP A 211 6.80 11.77 5.68
N ALA A 212 7.60 12.51 6.42
CA ALA A 212 7.22 13.82 6.97
C ALA A 212 7.42 14.93 5.92
N SER A 213 8.41 14.77 5.05
CA SER A 213 8.70 15.65 3.91
C SER A 213 9.45 14.86 2.83
N GLU A 214 9.86 15.50 1.73
CA GLU A 214 10.69 14.85 0.70
C GLU A 214 12.09 14.46 1.20
N SER A 215 12.54 15.03 2.30
CA SER A 215 13.88 14.81 2.87
C SER A 215 13.87 14.17 4.25
N GLU A 216 12.69 13.85 4.80
CA GLU A 216 12.59 13.35 6.16
C GLU A 216 11.61 12.17 6.25
N ILE A 217 12.08 11.08 6.84
CA ILE A 217 11.31 9.86 7.10
C ILE A 217 11.28 9.61 8.60
N ILE A 218 10.09 9.39 9.13
CA ILE A 218 9.89 8.94 10.50
C ILE A 218 9.72 7.43 10.47
N ALA A 219 10.58 6.73 11.19
CA ALA A 219 10.52 5.29 11.36
C ALA A 219 10.13 4.95 12.80
N ALA A 220 9.18 4.05 12.97
CA ALA A 220 8.72 3.58 14.28
C ALA A 220 8.81 2.06 14.39
N GLY A 221 9.28 1.58 15.53
CA GLY A 221 9.46 0.16 15.83
C GLY A 221 9.11 -0.17 17.27
N HIS A 222 9.68 -1.26 17.78
CA HIS A 222 9.35 -1.75 19.12
C HIS A 222 9.92 -0.91 20.28
N VAL A 223 10.92 -0.06 20.06
CA VAL A 223 11.68 0.60 21.15
C VAL A 223 11.71 2.12 21.05
N SER A 224 11.59 2.72 19.88
CA SER A 224 11.65 4.19 19.72
C SER A 224 11.16 4.65 18.36
N HIS A 225 10.88 5.97 18.25
CA HIS A 225 10.80 6.58 16.94
C HIS A 225 12.16 7.23 16.63
N GLN A 226 12.56 7.17 15.36
CA GLN A 226 13.69 7.92 14.84
C GLN A 226 13.26 8.68 13.59
N SER A 227 13.71 9.93 13.47
CA SER A 227 13.69 10.67 12.23
C SER A 227 14.98 10.37 11.46
N ILE A 228 14.84 10.10 10.17
CA ILE A 228 15.93 9.81 9.25
C ILE A 228 15.84 10.88 8.16
N SER A 229 16.89 11.70 8.04
CA SER A 229 17.02 12.64 6.93
C SER A 229 17.54 11.88 5.70
N ALA A 230 16.86 12.04 4.57
CA ALA A 230 17.17 11.39 3.29
C ALA A 230 18.03 12.30 2.40
#